data_edfce9423fded1f1a6434e0a2e6f6e3f
#
_entry.id   edfce9423fded1f1a6434e0a2e6f6e3f
#
_cell.length_a   1.000
_cell.length_b   1.000
_cell.length_c   1.000
_cell.angle_alpha   90.00
_cell.angle_beta   90.00
_cell.angle_gamma   90.00
#
_symmetry.space_group_name_H-M   'P 1'
#
loop_
_entity.id
_entity.type
_entity.pdbx_description
1 polymer ?
#
loop_
_entity_poly.entity_id
_entity_poly.type
_entity_poly.pdbx_seq_one_letter_code
_entity_poly.pdbx_strand_id
1 'polypeptide(L)'
;MRVFIISSLFGALVAVTAVQAQQTGDIRQGRRLGLDVCASCHAVRPGQTQSPLATAPSFKEIANTPGMTAAALNFWLTAHAHPTMPLLILSSQQVRDVSAYILSLPINAPSR
;
A
#
# COMPACT_ATOMS: atom_id res chain seq x y z
N MET A 1 54.26 -28.21 -39.78
CA MET A 1 52.93 -27.57 -39.79
C MET A 1 52.34 -27.62 -38.37
N ARG A 2 52.38 -26.49 -37.69
CA ARG A 2 51.80 -26.40 -36.31
C ARG A 2 50.47 -25.69 -36.44
N VAL A 3 49.39 -26.41 -36.17
CA VAL A 3 48.04 -25.87 -36.19
C VAL A 3 47.79 -25.28 -34.79
N PHE A 4 47.66 -23.96 -34.71
CA PHE A 4 47.23 -23.28 -33.50
C PHE A 4 45.70 -23.28 -33.45
N ILE A 5 45.14 -24.05 -32.53
CA ILE A 5 43.70 -24.02 -32.23
C ILE A 5 43.49 -22.86 -31.25
N ILE A 6 42.90 -21.78 -31.72
CA ILE A 6 42.47 -20.67 -30.90
C ILE A 6 41.08 -21.03 -30.33
N SER A 7 41.04 -21.46 -29.06
CA SER A 7 39.81 -21.64 -28.34
C SER A 7 39.25 -20.27 -27.92
N SER A 8 38.26 -19.81 -28.64
CA SER A 8 37.49 -18.63 -28.24
C SER A 8 36.56 -19.01 -27.09
N LEU A 9 36.90 -18.60 -25.85
CA LEU A 9 35.99 -18.63 -24.73
C LEU A 9 34.95 -17.50 -24.93
N PHE A 10 33.76 -17.87 -25.36
CA PHE A 10 32.62 -16.99 -25.35
C PHE A 10 32.09 -16.94 -23.90
N GLY A 11 32.47 -15.92 -23.16
CA GLY A 11 31.91 -15.64 -21.85
C GLY A 11 30.48 -15.12 -22.00
N ALA A 12 29.50 -15.95 -21.68
CA ALA A 12 28.13 -15.53 -21.61
C ALA A 12 27.94 -14.62 -20.38
N LEU A 13 27.79 -13.32 -20.62
CA LEU A 13 27.41 -12.34 -19.61
C LEU A 13 25.93 -12.60 -19.26
N VAL A 14 25.67 -13.30 -18.15
CA VAL A 14 24.32 -13.44 -17.62
C VAL A 14 23.98 -12.09 -16.97
N ALA A 15 23.20 -11.26 -17.65
CA ALA A 15 22.62 -10.07 -17.06
C ALA A 15 21.57 -10.51 -16.02
N VAL A 16 21.93 -10.45 -14.74
CA VAL A 16 20.98 -10.61 -13.64
C VAL A 16 20.13 -9.35 -13.60
N THR A 17 18.98 -9.36 -14.25
CA THR A 17 17.96 -8.35 -14.05
C THR A 17 17.41 -8.55 -12.64
N ALA A 18 17.83 -7.67 -11.70
CA ALA A 18 17.18 -7.59 -10.40
C ALA A 18 15.74 -7.14 -10.62
N VAL A 19 14.81 -8.09 -10.58
CA VAL A 19 13.39 -7.79 -10.46
C VAL A 19 13.24 -7.16 -9.08
N GLN A 20 13.13 -5.83 -9.04
CA GLN A 20 12.73 -5.15 -7.82
C GLN A 20 11.30 -5.59 -7.53
N ALA A 21 11.14 -6.54 -6.63
CA ALA A 21 9.84 -6.85 -6.07
C ALA A 21 9.31 -5.55 -5.47
N GLN A 22 8.19 -5.06 -6.00
CA GLN A 22 7.47 -3.95 -5.40
C GLN A 22 7.17 -4.36 -3.98
N GLN A 23 7.72 -3.63 -3.00
CA GLN A 23 7.51 -3.95 -1.61
C GLN A 23 6.02 -3.82 -1.32
N THR A 24 5.37 -4.93 -1.06
CA THR A 24 4.00 -4.98 -0.59
C THR A 24 3.94 -4.37 0.82
N GLY A 25 2.84 -3.68 1.15
CA GLY A 25 2.65 -3.14 2.48
C GLY A 25 2.44 -4.26 3.52
N ASP A 26 2.88 -4.01 4.75
CA ASP A 26 2.65 -4.89 5.89
C ASP A 26 1.34 -4.52 6.59
N ILE A 27 0.36 -5.42 6.57
CA ILE A 27 -0.98 -5.20 7.14
C ILE A 27 -0.91 -4.92 8.65
N ARG A 28 -0.02 -5.58 9.38
CA ARG A 28 0.11 -5.38 10.84
C ARG A 28 0.71 -4.02 11.18
N GLN A 29 1.71 -3.58 10.42
CA GLN A 29 2.27 -2.24 10.57
C GLN A 29 1.24 -1.18 10.16
N GLY A 30 0.51 -1.41 9.09
CA GLY A 30 -0.60 -0.54 8.66
C GLY A 30 -1.68 -0.41 9.72
N ARG A 31 -2.05 -1.51 10.40
CA ARG A 31 -2.98 -1.48 11.51
C ARG A 31 -2.45 -0.65 12.68
N ARG A 32 -1.18 -0.83 13.05
CA ARG A 32 -0.55 -0.04 14.12
C ARG A 32 -0.61 1.45 13.79
N LEU A 33 -0.18 1.81 12.58
CA LEU A 33 -0.22 3.19 12.12
C LEU A 33 -1.65 3.76 12.16
N GLY A 34 -2.64 3.00 11.69
CA GLY A 34 -4.04 3.38 11.75
C GLY A 34 -4.49 3.65 13.18
N LEU A 35 -4.17 2.78 14.12
CA LEU A 35 -4.52 2.93 15.53
C LEU A 35 -3.81 4.10 16.20
N ASP A 36 -2.55 4.36 15.85
CA ASP A 36 -1.73 5.38 16.50
C ASP A 36 -2.01 6.79 15.94
N VAL A 37 -2.32 6.88 14.65
CA VAL A 37 -2.43 8.17 13.94
C VAL A 37 -3.84 8.47 13.45
N CYS A 38 -4.53 7.50 12.88
CA CYS A 38 -5.80 7.72 12.19
C CYS A 38 -7.03 7.59 13.11
N ALA A 39 -6.91 6.84 14.20
CA ALA A 39 -8.03 6.46 15.06
C ALA A 39 -8.63 7.62 15.85
N SER A 40 -7.98 8.77 15.93
CA SER A 40 -8.55 9.97 16.53
C SER A 40 -9.74 10.52 15.74
N CYS A 41 -9.79 10.25 14.43
CA CYS A 41 -10.84 10.74 13.54
C CYS A 41 -11.60 9.61 12.85
N HIS A 42 -10.92 8.54 12.45
CA HIS A 42 -11.50 7.43 11.69
C HIS A 42 -11.79 6.20 12.55
N ALA A 43 -12.87 5.49 12.22
CA ALA A 43 -13.06 4.11 12.67
C ALA A 43 -12.07 3.21 11.95
N VAL A 44 -11.09 2.67 12.68
CA VAL A 44 -9.94 1.95 12.11
C VAL A 44 -10.08 0.43 12.27
N ARG A 45 -10.79 -0.02 13.31
CA ARG A 45 -10.90 -1.44 13.62
C ARG A 45 -11.95 -2.15 12.77
N PRO A 46 -11.73 -3.45 12.47
CA PRO A 46 -12.80 -4.28 11.89
C PRO A 46 -14.04 -4.24 12.77
N GLY A 47 -15.21 -4.09 12.16
CA GLY A 47 -16.49 -4.04 12.88
C GLY A 47 -16.81 -2.71 13.58
N GLN A 48 -15.88 -1.79 13.65
CA GLN A 48 -16.14 -0.44 14.12
C GLN A 48 -16.89 0.34 13.03
N THR A 49 -18.13 0.74 13.30
CA THR A 49 -19.02 1.35 12.30
C THR A 49 -19.04 2.86 12.35
N GLN A 50 -18.69 3.45 13.51
CA GLN A 50 -18.75 4.89 13.69
C GLN A 50 -17.35 5.46 13.96
N SER A 51 -16.97 6.44 13.13
CA SER A 51 -15.77 7.23 13.36
C SER A 51 -15.95 8.20 14.50
N PRO A 52 -14.93 8.47 15.33
CA PRO A 52 -14.96 9.53 16.34
C PRO A 52 -15.32 10.90 15.75
N LEU A 53 -14.80 11.20 14.59
CA LEU A 53 -15.21 12.38 13.79
C LEU A 53 -16.27 11.92 12.79
N ALA A 54 -17.51 12.41 12.94
CA ALA A 54 -18.64 11.97 12.12
C ALA A 54 -18.44 12.17 10.61
N THR A 55 -17.67 13.17 10.21
CA THR A 55 -17.37 13.46 8.80
C THR A 55 -16.21 12.62 8.24
N ALA A 56 -15.47 11.90 9.08
CA ALA A 56 -14.39 11.02 8.64
C ALA A 56 -14.95 9.63 8.31
N PRO A 57 -14.80 9.11 7.09
CA PRO A 57 -15.25 7.77 6.76
C PRO A 57 -14.48 6.72 7.56
N SER A 58 -15.13 5.61 7.88
CA SER A 58 -14.43 4.46 8.44
C SER A 58 -13.45 3.87 7.42
N PHE A 59 -12.43 3.18 7.88
CA PHE A 59 -11.52 2.46 6.98
C PHE A 59 -12.25 1.42 6.14
N LYS A 60 -13.31 0.83 6.68
CA LYS A 60 -14.16 -0.08 5.92
C LYS A 60 -14.89 0.63 4.77
N GLU A 61 -15.45 1.80 5.02
CA GLU A 61 -16.11 2.60 3.97
C GLU A 61 -15.11 3.01 2.89
N ILE A 62 -13.90 3.41 3.28
CA ILE A 62 -12.83 3.72 2.33
C ILE A 62 -12.51 2.50 1.47
N ALA A 63 -12.32 1.34 2.08
CA ALA A 63 -12.02 0.09 1.37
C ALA A 63 -13.13 -0.32 0.40
N ASN A 64 -14.39 -0.03 0.73
CA ASN A 64 -15.54 -0.36 -0.10
C ASN A 64 -15.92 0.72 -1.13
N THR A 65 -15.19 1.81 -1.17
CA THR A 65 -15.40 2.86 -2.18
C THR A 65 -15.11 2.29 -3.57
N PRO A 66 -16.03 2.41 -4.54
CA PRO A 66 -15.80 1.92 -5.90
C PRO A 66 -14.50 2.49 -6.49
N GLY A 67 -13.68 1.61 -7.06
CA GLY A 67 -12.38 1.99 -7.65
C GLY A 67 -11.26 2.23 -6.65
N MET A 68 -11.46 1.94 -5.36
CA MET A 68 -10.40 2.08 -4.36
C MET A 68 -9.31 1.03 -4.58
N THR A 69 -8.10 1.52 -4.75
CA THR A 69 -6.88 0.73 -4.99
C THR A 69 -5.73 1.24 -4.14
N ALA A 70 -4.63 0.50 -4.07
CA ALA A 70 -3.41 0.97 -3.42
C ALA A 70 -2.88 2.26 -4.07
N ALA A 71 -2.99 2.40 -5.39
CA ALA A 71 -2.60 3.61 -6.10
C ALA A 71 -3.50 4.81 -5.74
N ALA A 72 -4.82 4.60 -5.63
CA ALA A 72 -5.74 5.64 -5.20
C ALA A 72 -5.47 6.08 -3.76
N LEU A 73 -5.23 5.13 -2.84
CA LEU A 73 -4.86 5.44 -1.46
C LEU A 73 -3.52 6.17 -1.38
N ASN A 74 -2.54 5.77 -2.18
CA ASN A 74 -1.28 6.50 -2.26
C ASN A 74 -1.51 7.96 -2.66
N PHE A 75 -2.30 8.20 -3.68
CA PHE A 75 -2.66 9.55 -4.12
C PHE A 75 -3.32 10.36 -2.99
N TRP A 76 -4.36 9.81 -2.35
CA TRP A 76 -5.08 10.50 -1.27
C TRP A 76 -4.22 10.78 -0.05
N LEU A 77 -3.32 9.87 0.33
CA LEU A 77 -2.46 10.01 1.50
C LEU A 77 -1.24 10.91 1.27
N THR A 78 -0.86 11.14 0.02
CA THR A 78 0.32 11.95 -0.32
C THR A 78 -0.02 13.29 -0.98
N ALA A 79 -1.17 13.38 -1.65
CA ALA A 79 -1.63 14.63 -2.24
C ALA A 79 -2.25 15.52 -1.16
N HIS A 80 -1.91 16.80 -1.17
CA HIS A 80 -2.44 17.81 -0.25
C HIS A 80 -3.91 18.17 -0.54
N ALA A 81 -4.66 17.27 -1.16
CA ALA A 81 -5.99 17.52 -1.67
C ALA A 81 -7.13 17.23 -0.69
N HIS A 82 -6.83 16.86 0.56
CA HIS A 82 -7.86 16.55 1.54
C HIS A 82 -8.11 17.75 2.46
N PRO A 83 -9.14 18.57 2.21
CA PRO A 83 -9.29 19.87 2.87
C PRO A 83 -9.59 19.77 4.37
N THR A 84 -10.07 18.62 4.84
CA THR A 84 -10.50 18.41 6.23
C THR A 84 -9.61 17.48 7.04
N MET A 85 -8.69 16.78 6.39
CA MET A 85 -7.73 15.90 7.06
C MET A 85 -6.41 16.66 7.26
N PRO A 86 -5.78 16.60 8.44
CA PRO A 86 -4.50 17.26 8.64
C PRO A 86 -3.44 16.68 7.70
N LEU A 87 -2.49 17.51 7.31
CA LEU A 87 -1.35 17.08 6.54
C LEU A 87 -0.53 16.05 7.33
N LEU A 88 -0.52 14.81 6.86
CA LEU A 88 0.26 13.73 7.44
C LEU A 88 1.54 13.55 6.62
N ILE A 89 2.68 13.59 7.29
CA ILE A 89 3.97 13.28 6.66
C ILE A 89 4.24 11.79 6.91
N LEU A 90 3.84 10.96 5.96
CA LEU A 90 4.06 9.51 5.99
C LEU A 90 5.21 9.14 5.07
N SER A 91 6.04 8.20 5.50
CA SER A 91 7.03 7.59 4.60
C SER A 91 6.32 6.75 3.53
N SER A 92 7.00 6.50 2.42
CA SER A 92 6.46 5.63 1.37
C SER A 92 6.08 4.23 1.89
N GLN A 93 6.84 3.70 2.86
CA GLN A 93 6.53 2.42 3.48
C GLN A 93 5.26 2.51 4.33
N GLN A 94 5.11 3.55 5.13
CA GLN A 94 3.90 3.77 5.93
C GLN A 94 2.65 3.90 5.07
N VAL A 95 2.75 4.58 3.94
CA VAL A 95 1.63 4.67 2.97
C VAL A 95 1.28 3.29 2.43
N ARG A 96 2.26 2.47 2.05
CA ARG A 96 2.01 1.09 1.61
C ARG A 96 1.38 0.24 2.71
N ASP A 97 1.87 0.33 3.92
CA ASP A 97 1.41 -0.47 5.05
C ASP A 97 -0.05 -0.15 5.42
N VAL A 98 -0.38 1.13 5.58
CA VAL A 98 -1.75 1.52 5.92
C VAL A 98 -2.72 1.25 4.76
N SER A 99 -2.29 1.40 3.52
CA SER A 99 -3.08 1.03 2.35
C SER A 99 -3.36 -0.47 2.31
N ALA A 100 -2.37 -1.30 2.60
CA ALA A 100 -2.54 -2.75 2.68
C ALA A 100 -3.52 -3.14 3.78
N TYR A 101 -3.45 -2.49 4.94
CA TYR A 101 -4.39 -2.72 6.02
C TYR A 101 -5.82 -2.32 5.64
N ILE A 102 -6.03 -1.12 5.10
CA ILE A 102 -7.35 -0.66 4.65
C ILE A 102 -7.95 -1.65 3.66
N LEU A 103 -7.20 -2.03 2.63
CA LEU A 103 -7.66 -2.96 1.59
C LEU A 103 -7.85 -4.40 2.08
N SER A 104 -7.32 -4.75 3.25
CA SER A 104 -7.52 -6.05 3.88
C SER A 104 -8.85 -6.16 4.62
N LEU A 105 -9.55 -5.04 4.85
CA LEU A 105 -10.81 -5.04 5.58
C LEU A 105 -11.93 -5.67 4.73
N PRO A 106 -12.89 -6.40 5.37
CA PRO A 106 -13.91 -7.12 4.63
C PRO A 106 -14.75 -6.21 3.73
N ILE A 107 -14.86 -6.57 2.47
CA ILE A 107 -15.78 -5.96 1.53
C ILE A 107 -17.20 -6.41 1.91
N ASN A 108 -18.16 -5.50 1.93
CA ASN A 108 -19.55 -5.89 2.06
C ASN A 108 -19.93 -6.71 0.83
N ALA A 109 -20.31 -7.96 1.04
CA ALA A 109 -20.93 -8.73 -0.03
C ALA A 109 -22.17 -7.96 -0.53
N PRO A 110 -22.40 -7.87 -1.85
CA PRO A 110 -23.62 -7.27 -2.35
C PRO A 110 -24.80 -7.98 -1.71
N SER A 111 -25.71 -7.21 -1.17
CA SER A 111 -26.99 -7.75 -0.67
C SER A 111 -27.68 -8.45 -1.82
N ARG A 112 -27.86 -9.74 -1.67
CA ARG A 112 -28.64 -10.54 -2.63
C ARG A 112 -30.12 -10.15 -2.58
#